data_28c8f7885679b9664f70d32bce6e49e8
#
_entry.id   28c8f7885679b9664f70d32bce6e49e8
#
_cell.length_a   1.000
_cell.length_b   1.000
_cell.length_c   1.000
_cell.angle_alpha   90.00
_cell.angle_beta   90.00
_cell.angle_gamma   90.00
#
_symmetry.space_group_name_H-M   'P 1'
#
loop_
_entity.id
_entity.type
_entity.pdbx_description
1 polymer ?
#
loop_
_entity_poly.entity_id
_entity_poly.type
_entity_poly.pdbx_seq_one_letter_code
_entity_poly.pdbx_strand_id
1 'polypeptide(L)'
;MTFLRELLAAILGVFISFMIMFFVFVAIGSVLSSSFVDDEKVLVKNNSILVLKLEDVIKDYAPKSDDPFATILGLEEKKIGLDKILNAIDNAKYDDQILGISIESLMIQGGMGQVQEIRDKLFEFKESGKFITAYADDYEQK
;
A
#
# COMPACT_ATOMS: atom_id res chain seq x y z
N MET A 1 51.80 -24.39 28.85
CA MET A 1 51.36 -23.06 28.37
C MET A 1 50.60 -23.12 27.03
N THR A 2 50.57 -24.23 26.32
CA THR A 2 49.88 -24.42 25.03
C THR A 2 48.36 -24.47 25.18
N PHE A 3 47.87 -25.19 26.20
CA PHE A 3 46.41 -25.33 26.42
C PHE A 3 45.66 -24.01 26.59
N LEU A 4 46.24 -23.04 27.30
CA LEU A 4 45.58 -21.73 27.52
C LEU A 4 45.52 -20.91 26.22
N ARG A 5 46.54 -21.03 25.35
CA ARG A 5 46.54 -20.38 24.03
C ARG A 5 45.49 -20.99 23.10
N GLU A 6 45.37 -22.32 23.10
CA GLU A 6 44.37 -23.02 22.29
C GLU A 6 42.95 -22.71 22.74
N LEU A 7 42.76 -22.68 24.08
CA LEU A 7 41.46 -22.28 24.65
C LEU A 7 41.08 -20.84 24.29
N LEU A 8 42.01 -19.90 24.42
CA LEU A 8 41.76 -18.50 24.04
C LEU A 8 41.50 -18.35 22.53
N ALA A 9 42.25 -19.10 21.70
CA ALA A 9 42.00 -19.07 20.25
C ALA A 9 40.63 -19.61 19.87
N ALA A 10 40.18 -20.67 20.53
CA ALA A 10 38.84 -21.24 20.32
C ALA A 10 37.74 -20.27 20.71
N ILE A 11 37.84 -19.62 21.87
CA ILE A 11 36.88 -18.61 22.34
C ILE A 11 36.86 -17.43 21.37
N LEU A 12 38.00 -16.95 20.94
CA LEU A 12 38.11 -15.84 19.99
C LEU A 12 37.48 -16.21 18.62
N GLY A 13 37.71 -17.43 18.16
CA GLY A 13 37.12 -17.94 16.91
C GLY A 13 35.60 -17.99 16.96
N VAL A 14 35.02 -18.48 18.06
CA VAL A 14 33.58 -18.51 18.28
C VAL A 14 32.99 -17.09 18.30
N PHE A 15 33.68 -16.16 18.99
CA PHE A 15 33.24 -14.78 19.06
C PHE A 15 33.24 -14.08 17.70
N ILE A 16 34.28 -14.27 16.91
CA ILE A 16 34.37 -13.74 15.55
C ILE A 16 33.28 -14.35 14.66
N SER A 17 33.03 -15.65 14.76
CA SER A 17 31.97 -16.33 14.00
C SER A 17 30.59 -15.77 14.33
N PHE A 18 30.29 -15.53 15.61
CA PHE A 18 29.07 -14.93 16.04
C PHE A 18 28.91 -13.49 15.53
N MET A 19 29.98 -12.72 15.52
CA MET A 19 30.01 -11.35 15.01
C MET A 19 29.73 -11.31 13.51
N ILE A 20 30.35 -12.19 12.74
CA ILE A 20 30.08 -12.29 11.30
C ILE A 20 28.65 -12.68 11.03
N MET A 21 28.11 -13.68 11.75
CA MET A 21 26.73 -14.11 11.63
C MET A 21 25.75 -12.99 11.95
N PHE A 22 26.03 -12.19 12.98
CA PHE A 22 25.22 -11.03 13.35
C PHE A 22 25.20 -9.98 12.23
N PHE A 23 26.36 -9.64 11.64
CA PHE A 23 26.41 -8.69 10.53
C PHE A 23 25.68 -9.20 9.28
N VAL A 24 25.77 -10.48 8.98
CA VAL A 24 25.02 -11.09 7.88
C VAL A 24 23.51 -10.99 8.15
N PHE A 25 23.07 -11.26 9.38
CA PHE A 25 21.65 -11.14 9.75
C PHE A 25 21.14 -9.70 9.65
N VAL A 26 21.94 -8.73 10.10
CA VAL A 26 21.59 -7.30 9.98
C VAL A 26 21.57 -6.87 8.51
N ALA A 27 22.52 -7.32 7.70
CA ALA A 27 22.54 -7.01 6.27
C ALA A 27 21.31 -7.59 5.53
N ILE A 28 20.96 -8.84 5.80
CA ILE A 28 19.75 -9.46 5.24
C ILE A 28 18.50 -8.73 5.73
N GLY A 29 18.41 -8.41 7.03
CA GLY A 29 17.28 -7.66 7.61
C GLY A 29 17.14 -6.27 7.01
N SER A 30 18.23 -5.57 6.71
CA SER A 30 18.16 -4.24 6.09
C SER A 30 17.70 -4.30 4.64
N VAL A 31 18.10 -5.31 3.88
CA VAL A 31 17.64 -5.52 2.49
C VAL A 31 16.15 -5.89 2.47
N LEU A 32 15.71 -6.76 3.39
CA LEU A 32 14.29 -7.08 3.50
C LEU A 32 13.46 -5.85 3.91
N SER A 33 13.90 -5.06 4.89
CA SER A 33 13.16 -3.86 5.32
C SER A 33 13.06 -2.83 4.22
N SER A 34 14.06 -2.66 3.37
CA SER A 34 13.99 -1.70 2.25
C SER A 34 13.00 -2.15 1.17
N SER A 35 12.78 -3.45 1.02
CA SER A 35 11.77 -4.00 0.08
C SER A 35 10.33 -3.84 0.57
N PHE A 36 10.12 -3.63 1.88
CA PHE A 36 8.79 -3.41 2.46
C PHE A 36 8.41 -1.92 2.59
N VAL A 37 9.32 -1.00 2.35
CA VAL A 37 9.11 0.47 2.49
C VAL A 37 9.09 1.17 1.12
N ASP A 38 8.93 0.46 0.03
CA ASP A 38 8.60 1.11 -1.24
C ASP A 38 7.16 1.66 -1.18
N ASP A 39 7.02 2.86 -0.60
CA ASP A 39 6.04 3.80 -1.08
C ASP A 39 6.50 4.20 -2.49
N GLU A 40 6.13 3.39 -3.46
CA GLU A 40 6.30 3.68 -4.87
C GLU A 40 5.68 5.06 -5.11
N LYS A 41 6.53 6.08 -5.13
CA LYS A 41 6.11 7.42 -5.53
C LYS A 41 5.73 7.31 -7.00
N VAL A 42 4.45 7.04 -7.23
CA VAL A 42 3.89 7.04 -8.58
C VAL A 42 4.14 8.43 -9.16
N LEU A 43 5.04 8.51 -10.13
CA LEU A 43 5.26 9.74 -10.87
C LEU A 43 4.01 10.00 -11.71
N VAL A 44 3.16 10.88 -11.24
CA VAL A 44 1.98 11.33 -11.96
C VAL A 44 2.45 12.12 -13.17
N LYS A 45 2.02 11.72 -14.37
CA LYS A 45 2.29 12.47 -15.60
C LYS A 45 1.31 13.63 -15.72
N ASN A 46 1.73 14.69 -16.40
CA ASN A 46 0.83 15.79 -16.72
C ASN A 46 -0.38 15.28 -17.53
N ASN A 47 -1.56 15.80 -17.23
CA ASN A 47 -2.81 15.41 -17.85
C ASN A 47 -3.25 13.96 -17.54
N SER A 48 -2.99 13.49 -16.34
CA SER A 48 -3.43 12.18 -15.87
C SER A 48 -4.89 12.21 -15.39
N ILE A 49 -5.50 11.04 -15.36
CA ILE A 49 -6.84 10.81 -14.80
C ILE A 49 -6.68 9.81 -13.66
N LEU A 50 -7.27 10.10 -12.49
CA LEU A 50 -7.35 9.14 -11.41
C LEU A 50 -8.44 8.11 -11.70
N VAL A 51 -8.06 6.84 -11.84
CA VAL A 51 -9.01 5.75 -12.02
C VAL A 51 -9.34 5.12 -10.67
N LEU A 52 -10.61 5.21 -10.26
CA LEU A 52 -11.13 4.56 -9.06
C LEU A 52 -11.82 3.25 -9.44
N LYS A 53 -11.18 2.12 -9.09
CA LYS A 53 -11.76 0.78 -9.21
C LYS A 53 -12.30 0.36 -7.85
N LEU A 54 -13.63 0.33 -7.70
CA LEU A 54 -14.31 0.07 -6.43
C LEU A 54 -14.90 -1.36 -6.40
N GLU A 55 -14.19 -2.31 -7.02
CA GLU A 55 -14.62 -3.72 -7.09
C GLU A 55 -14.24 -4.52 -5.84
N ASP A 56 -13.20 -4.06 -5.13
CA ASP A 56 -12.72 -4.72 -3.92
C ASP A 56 -13.56 -4.36 -2.70
N VAL A 57 -13.53 -5.22 -1.66
CA VAL A 57 -14.25 -4.96 -0.41
C VAL A 57 -13.71 -3.70 0.27
N ILE A 58 -14.59 -2.70 0.44
CA ILE A 58 -14.24 -1.45 1.11
C ILE A 58 -14.34 -1.67 2.63
N LYS A 59 -13.25 -1.41 3.34
CA LYS A 59 -13.19 -1.35 4.81
C LYS A 59 -12.90 0.07 5.25
N ASP A 60 -13.34 0.45 6.44
CA ASP A 60 -13.06 1.78 6.98
C ASP A 60 -11.57 2.05 7.05
N TYR A 61 -10.80 1.03 7.43
CA TYR A 61 -9.34 1.03 7.44
C TYR A 61 -8.80 -0.30 6.94
N ALA A 62 -7.93 -0.28 5.95
CA ALA A 62 -7.22 -1.44 5.45
C ALA A 62 -5.70 -1.18 5.58
N PRO A 63 -5.06 -1.62 6.69
CA PRO A 63 -3.60 -1.56 6.80
C PRO A 63 -2.98 -2.40 5.67
N LYS A 64 -1.79 -2.01 5.22
CA LYS A 64 -0.98 -2.92 4.39
C LYS A 64 -0.86 -4.23 5.18
N SER A 65 -1.12 -5.35 4.53
CA SER A 65 -0.95 -6.66 5.17
C SER A 65 0.53 -6.82 5.54
N ASP A 66 0.80 -6.82 6.85
CA ASP A 66 2.16 -7.04 7.37
C ASP A 66 2.47 -8.53 7.54
N ASP A 67 1.60 -9.42 7.02
CA ASP A 67 1.83 -10.86 7.07
C ASP A 67 2.61 -11.32 5.82
N PRO A 68 3.93 -11.59 5.97
CA PRO A 68 4.76 -12.02 4.86
C PRO A 68 4.30 -13.37 4.28
N PHE A 69 3.65 -14.21 5.09
CA PHE A 69 3.16 -15.51 4.67
C PHE A 69 1.90 -15.37 3.80
N ALA A 70 0.98 -14.47 4.14
CA ALA A 70 -0.20 -14.19 3.34
C ALA A 70 0.19 -13.68 1.95
N THR A 71 1.19 -12.79 1.87
CA THR A 71 1.75 -12.27 0.62
C THR A 71 2.37 -13.36 -0.23
N ILE A 72 3.23 -14.23 0.35
CA ILE A 72 3.91 -15.32 -0.37
C ILE A 72 2.91 -16.37 -0.88
N LEU A 73 1.86 -16.66 -0.11
CA LEU A 73 0.86 -17.66 -0.45
C LEU A 73 -0.28 -17.11 -1.33
N GLY A 74 -0.27 -15.83 -1.65
CA GLY A 74 -1.32 -15.19 -2.45
C GLY A 74 -2.71 -15.22 -1.78
N LEU A 75 -2.75 -15.31 -0.44
CA LEU A 75 -3.97 -15.39 0.35
C LEU A 75 -4.47 -13.99 0.76
N GLU A 76 -3.86 -12.93 0.25
CA GLU A 76 -4.30 -11.57 0.51
C GLU A 76 -5.65 -11.33 -0.15
N GLU A 77 -6.66 -11.13 0.67
CA GLU A 77 -7.90 -10.55 0.17
C GLU A 77 -7.62 -9.10 -0.26
N LYS A 78 -7.90 -8.80 -1.51
CA LYS A 78 -7.83 -7.44 -2.02
C LYS A 78 -8.86 -6.60 -1.28
N LYS A 79 -8.38 -5.80 -0.34
CA LYS A 79 -9.19 -4.89 0.48
C LYS A 79 -8.67 -3.48 0.25
N ILE A 80 -9.57 -2.56 0.04
CA ILE A 80 -9.24 -1.15 -0.06
C ILE A 80 -9.76 -0.40 1.15
N GLY A 81 -8.91 0.44 1.76
CA GLY A 81 -9.33 1.29 2.86
C GLY A 81 -10.11 2.50 2.37
N LEU A 82 -11.24 2.81 3.02
CA LEU A 82 -12.00 4.02 2.75
C LEU A 82 -11.12 5.27 2.93
N ASP A 83 -10.30 5.29 3.97
CA ASP A 83 -9.32 6.34 4.24
C ASP A 83 -8.39 6.61 3.04
N LYS A 84 -7.95 5.56 2.36
CA LYS A 84 -7.09 5.68 1.17
C LYS A 84 -7.84 6.21 -0.04
N ILE A 85 -9.10 5.77 -0.22
CA ILE A 85 -9.97 6.27 -1.31
C ILE A 85 -10.20 7.77 -1.12
N LEU A 86 -10.62 8.19 0.08
CA LEU A 86 -10.91 9.59 0.39
C LEU A 86 -9.66 10.47 0.23
N ASN A 87 -8.52 10.00 0.72
CA ASN A 87 -7.24 10.70 0.57
C ASN A 87 -6.79 10.80 -0.90
N ALA A 88 -7.01 9.75 -1.70
CA ALA A 88 -6.67 9.78 -3.12
C ALA A 88 -7.52 10.82 -3.88
N ILE A 89 -8.82 10.91 -3.58
CA ILE A 89 -9.72 11.91 -4.16
C ILE A 89 -9.29 13.32 -3.74
N ASP A 90 -8.95 13.49 -2.45
CA ASP A 90 -8.51 14.78 -1.92
C ASP A 90 -7.20 15.24 -2.54
N ASN A 91 -6.21 14.36 -2.63
CA ASN A 91 -4.94 14.66 -3.29
C ASN A 91 -5.16 15.02 -4.76
N ALA A 92 -6.01 14.29 -5.47
CA ALA A 92 -6.33 14.57 -6.87
C ALA A 92 -7.02 15.94 -7.07
N LYS A 93 -7.75 16.43 -6.05
CA LYS A 93 -8.39 17.74 -6.07
C LYS A 93 -7.36 18.87 -6.20
N TYR A 94 -6.24 18.74 -5.49
CA TYR A 94 -5.18 19.78 -5.42
C TYR A 94 -4.01 19.55 -6.38
N ASP A 95 -3.92 18.38 -7.01
CA ASP A 95 -2.83 18.06 -7.95
C ASP A 95 -3.13 18.59 -9.35
N ASP A 96 -2.37 19.59 -9.80
CA ASP A 96 -2.53 20.20 -11.13
C ASP A 96 -2.24 19.23 -12.29
N GLN A 97 -1.59 18.10 -12.02
CA GLN A 97 -1.30 17.08 -13.02
C GLN A 97 -2.50 16.18 -13.30
N ILE A 98 -3.52 16.18 -12.41
CA ILE A 98 -4.73 15.38 -12.55
C ILE A 98 -5.86 16.24 -13.10
N LEU A 99 -6.41 15.82 -14.24
CA LEU A 99 -7.50 16.52 -14.93
C LEU A 99 -8.88 16.11 -14.43
N GLY A 100 -9.03 14.89 -13.92
CA GLY A 100 -10.33 14.37 -13.50
C GLY A 100 -10.25 12.99 -12.87
N ILE A 101 -11.40 12.45 -12.54
CA ILE A 101 -11.57 11.11 -11.96
C ILE A 101 -12.45 10.28 -12.89
N SER A 102 -12.03 9.03 -13.14
CA SER A 102 -12.83 8.01 -13.79
C SER A 102 -13.19 6.93 -12.77
N ILE A 103 -14.48 6.68 -12.58
CA ILE A 103 -14.98 5.63 -11.71
C ILE A 103 -15.33 4.43 -12.59
N GLU A 104 -14.64 3.32 -12.38
CA GLU A 104 -14.86 2.05 -13.07
C GLU A 104 -15.28 1.02 -12.02
N SER A 105 -16.55 0.64 -12.03
CA SER A 105 -17.06 -0.36 -11.09
C SER A 105 -18.30 -1.04 -11.63
N LEU A 106 -18.32 -2.36 -11.58
CA LEU A 106 -19.50 -3.17 -11.87
C LEU A 106 -20.42 -3.23 -10.64
N MET A 107 -19.82 -3.36 -9.44
CA MET A 107 -20.56 -3.41 -8.18
C MET A 107 -19.64 -2.90 -7.06
N ILE A 108 -20.15 -1.97 -6.27
CA ILE A 108 -19.42 -1.44 -5.11
C ILE A 108 -19.68 -2.36 -3.91
N GLN A 109 -18.61 -3.00 -3.42
CA GLN A 109 -18.66 -3.87 -2.23
C GLN A 109 -18.36 -3.05 -0.97
N GLY A 110 -19.28 -2.16 -0.61
CA GLY A 110 -19.15 -1.28 0.55
C GLY A 110 -20.47 -1.10 1.29
N GLY A 111 -20.37 -0.67 2.55
CA GLY A 111 -21.53 -0.25 3.34
C GLY A 111 -22.13 1.05 2.81
N MET A 112 -23.44 1.27 3.07
CA MET A 112 -24.15 2.47 2.62
C MET A 112 -23.45 3.76 3.09
N GLY A 113 -22.93 3.79 4.34
CA GLY A 113 -22.21 4.94 4.88
C GLY A 113 -20.91 5.21 4.11
N GLN A 114 -20.13 4.15 3.80
CA GLN A 114 -18.89 4.27 3.04
C GLN A 114 -19.13 4.82 1.62
N VAL A 115 -20.15 4.32 0.96
CA VAL A 115 -20.56 4.82 -0.37
C VAL A 115 -20.98 6.28 -0.31
N GLN A 116 -21.70 6.68 0.75
CA GLN A 116 -22.11 8.05 0.96
C GLN A 116 -20.91 8.98 1.17
N GLU A 117 -19.92 8.58 1.98
CA GLU A 117 -18.71 9.37 2.20
C GLU A 117 -17.89 9.54 0.90
N ILE A 118 -17.74 8.47 0.12
CA ILE A 118 -17.07 8.56 -1.20
C ILE A 118 -17.84 9.54 -2.12
N ARG A 119 -19.16 9.43 -2.17
CA ARG A 119 -20.00 10.32 -2.97
C ARG A 119 -19.82 11.78 -2.56
N ASP A 120 -19.87 12.06 -1.26
CA ASP A 120 -19.75 13.42 -0.74
C ASP A 120 -18.35 13.99 -1.06
N LYS A 121 -17.29 13.15 -0.95
CA LYS A 121 -15.92 13.53 -1.34
C LYS A 121 -15.78 13.79 -2.84
N LEU A 122 -16.47 13.05 -3.68
CA LEU A 122 -16.53 13.29 -5.13
C LEU A 122 -17.26 14.61 -5.46
N PHE A 123 -18.31 14.99 -4.70
CA PHE A 123 -18.93 16.30 -4.85
C PHE A 123 -17.96 17.43 -4.50
N GLU A 124 -17.19 17.31 -3.41
CA GLU A 124 -16.16 18.28 -3.07
C GLU A 124 -15.07 18.37 -4.18
N PHE A 125 -14.68 17.24 -4.77
CA PHE A 125 -13.75 17.22 -5.90
C PHE A 125 -14.30 17.99 -7.10
N LYS A 126 -15.59 17.83 -7.41
CA LYS A 126 -16.24 18.52 -8.54
C LYS A 126 -16.21 20.03 -8.40
N GLU A 127 -16.19 20.57 -7.18
CA GLU A 127 -16.05 22.02 -6.93
C GLU A 127 -14.70 22.59 -7.43
N SER A 128 -13.68 21.75 -7.61
CA SER A 128 -12.40 22.16 -8.22
C SER A 128 -12.48 22.48 -9.71
N GLY A 129 -13.61 22.22 -10.37
CA GLY A 129 -13.81 22.39 -11.80
C GLY A 129 -13.28 21.24 -12.67
N LYS A 130 -12.70 20.21 -12.06
CA LYS A 130 -12.24 19.00 -12.74
C LYS A 130 -13.41 18.06 -13.06
N PHE A 131 -13.26 17.24 -14.09
CA PHE A 131 -14.35 16.37 -14.53
C PHE A 131 -14.40 15.05 -13.71
N ILE A 132 -15.59 14.47 -13.62
CA ILE A 132 -15.81 13.12 -13.11
C ILE A 132 -16.59 12.35 -14.16
N THR A 133 -16.10 11.17 -14.53
CA THR A 133 -16.81 10.22 -15.37
C THR A 133 -17.05 8.94 -14.59
N ALA A 134 -18.19 8.30 -14.82
CA ALA A 134 -18.50 6.99 -14.25
C ALA A 134 -18.90 6.06 -15.40
N TYR A 135 -18.31 4.88 -15.39
CA TYR A 135 -18.63 3.82 -16.34
C TYR A 135 -18.96 2.54 -15.58
N ALA A 136 -20.05 1.92 -15.94
CA ALA A 136 -20.42 0.59 -15.51
C ALA A 136 -21.14 -0.12 -16.66
N ASP A 137 -20.94 -1.44 -16.76
CA ASP A 137 -21.61 -2.24 -17.82
C ASP A 137 -23.09 -2.47 -17.53
N ASP A 138 -23.48 -2.40 -16.25
CA ASP A 138 -24.86 -2.54 -15.79
C ASP A 138 -25.16 -1.58 -14.64
N TYR A 139 -26.39 -1.07 -14.58
CA TYR A 139 -26.85 -0.16 -13.56
C TYR A 139 -28.13 -0.69 -12.93
N GLU A 140 -28.02 -1.19 -11.71
CA GLU A 140 -29.19 -1.54 -10.89
C GLU A 140 -29.54 -0.38 -9.94
N GLN A 141 -30.76 0.04 -9.95
CA GLN A 141 -31.30 1.01 -9.00
C GLN A 141 -31.96 0.24 -7.85
N LYS A 142 -31.39 0.32 -6.64
CA LYS A 142 -31.98 -0.21 -5.40
C LYS A 142 -32.74 0.86 -4.65
#